data_8f9e9e96d9f8309b05ecbea2353e94e0
#
_entry.id   8f9e9e96d9f8309b05ecbea2353e94e0
#
_cell.length_a   1.000
_cell.length_b   1.000
_cell.length_c   1.000
_cell.angle_alpha   90.00
_cell.angle_beta   90.00
_cell.angle_gamma   90.00
#
_symmetry.space_group_name_H-M   'P 1'
#
loop_
_entity.id
_entity.type
_entity.pdbx_description
1 polymer ?
#
loop_
_entity_poly.entity_id
_entity_poly.type
_entity_poly.pdbx_seq_one_letter_code
_entity_poly.pdbx_strand_id
1 'polypeptide(L)'
;WAKSQNEHIRRLASEGSRPRLPWAVALPNFKKNPQKVFEIIELLKNDSSKYVQKSVANSLNDISKDNPKMVVEFVKNNLNISKNLDWICKHGSRTLLKKGDKEVLNLFNFDKSHHINLTNFCCDKTIFLNEDFNFSFEINSDEPIGNIRVEYVIYYLKSNSNHNKKVFMISQNSIESTKKRFQKKQSFKNMTTRKHYIGTHFIGILINGVEVLKEEFFLNDPSN
;
A
#
# COMPACT_ATOMS: atom_id res chain seq x y z
N TRP A 1 6.13 -14.49 -26.74
CA TRP A 1 6.61 -14.85 -25.40
C TRP A 1 5.44 -15.06 -24.41
N ALA A 2 4.43 -14.20 -24.39
CA ALA A 2 3.28 -14.37 -23.49
C ALA A 2 2.49 -15.67 -23.71
N LYS A 3 2.57 -16.30 -24.89
CA LYS A 3 1.92 -17.59 -25.20
C LYS A 3 2.85 -18.80 -25.07
N SER A 4 4.06 -18.64 -24.50
CA SER A 4 5.01 -19.75 -24.34
C SER A 4 4.51 -20.78 -23.31
N GLN A 5 4.81 -22.06 -23.52
CA GLN A 5 4.55 -23.12 -22.54
C GLN A 5 5.41 -22.91 -21.28
N ASN A 6 6.59 -22.32 -21.38
CA ASN A 6 7.50 -22.06 -20.28
C ASN A 6 7.07 -20.81 -19.50
N GLU A 7 6.79 -20.95 -18.20
CA GLU A 7 6.37 -19.85 -17.33
C GLU A 7 7.44 -18.75 -17.17
N HIS A 8 8.73 -19.09 -17.27
CA HIS A 8 9.80 -18.10 -17.20
C HIS A 8 9.79 -17.17 -18.40
N ILE A 9 9.46 -17.70 -19.59
CA ILE A 9 9.33 -16.89 -20.81
C ILE A 9 8.06 -16.03 -20.74
N ARG A 10 6.93 -16.57 -20.26
CA ARG A 10 5.70 -15.78 -20.05
C ARG A 10 5.92 -14.66 -19.04
N ARG A 11 6.61 -14.96 -17.92
CA ARG A 11 6.99 -13.93 -16.95
C ARG A 11 7.91 -12.87 -17.57
N LEU A 12 8.90 -13.27 -18.36
CA LEU A 12 9.81 -12.33 -19.02
C LEU A 12 9.04 -11.34 -19.92
N ALA A 13 8.01 -11.82 -20.63
CA ALA A 13 7.13 -10.96 -21.42
C ALA A 13 6.48 -9.86 -20.59
N SER A 14 5.95 -10.21 -19.41
CA SER A 14 5.33 -9.26 -18.49
C SER A 14 6.34 -8.41 -17.73
N GLU A 15 7.39 -9.00 -17.16
CA GLU A 15 8.36 -8.30 -16.33
C GLU A 15 9.22 -7.33 -17.16
N GLY A 16 9.67 -7.73 -18.36
CA GLY A 16 10.50 -6.90 -19.24
C GLY A 16 9.77 -5.71 -19.85
N SER A 17 8.44 -5.74 -19.90
CA SER A 17 7.62 -4.64 -20.40
C SER A 17 7.13 -3.67 -19.32
N ARG A 18 7.50 -3.87 -18.04
CA ARG A 18 7.06 -3.01 -16.94
C ARG A 18 7.54 -1.57 -17.14
N PRO A 19 6.65 -0.58 -17.02
CA PRO A 19 7.02 0.84 -17.16
C PRO A 19 8.05 1.33 -16.15
N ARG A 20 8.12 0.68 -14.97
CA ARG A 20 8.97 1.06 -13.83
C ARG A 20 9.64 -0.16 -13.19
N LEU A 21 10.35 -0.94 -14.02
CA LEU A 21 11.08 -2.10 -13.52
C LEU A 21 12.16 -1.65 -12.53
N PRO A 22 12.20 -2.20 -11.30
CA PRO A 22 13.24 -1.91 -10.33
C PRO A 22 14.65 -2.22 -10.89
N TRP A 23 15.61 -1.37 -10.56
CA TRP A 23 17.02 -1.48 -10.98
C TRP A 23 17.24 -1.37 -12.50
N ALA A 24 16.25 -0.93 -13.24
CA ALA A 24 16.33 -0.69 -14.68
C ALA A 24 15.89 0.73 -15.02
N VAL A 25 16.23 1.16 -16.24
CA VAL A 25 15.74 2.42 -16.77
C VAL A 25 14.21 2.34 -16.95
N ALA A 26 13.50 3.35 -16.46
CA ALA A 26 12.06 3.46 -16.69
C ALA A 26 11.78 3.61 -18.19
N LEU A 27 10.65 3.05 -18.65
CA LEU A 27 10.22 3.09 -20.04
C LEU A 27 9.22 4.25 -20.27
N PRO A 28 9.68 5.45 -20.69
CA PRO A 28 8.85 6.67 -20.75
C PRO A 28 7.61 6.50 -21.63
N ASN A 29 7.73 5.81 -22.77
CA ASN A 29 6.62 5.57 -23.69
C ASN A 29 5.51 4.73 -23.04
N PHE A 30 5.86 3.69 -22.27
CA PHE A 30 4.90 2.84 -21.56
C PHE A 30 4.32 3.52 -20.31
N LYS A 31 5.03 4.48 -19.73
CA LYS A 31 4.45 5.36 -18.68
C LYS A 31 3.39 6.28 -19.27
N LYS A 32 3.64 6.87 -20.45
CA LYS A 32 2.71 7.77 -21.13
C LYS A 32 1.51 7.02 -21.74
N ASN A 33 1.78 5.91 -22.40
CA ASN A 33 0.75 5.07 -23.01
C ASN A 33 1.05 3.58 -22.76
N PRO A 34 0.41 2.95 -21.75
CA PRO A 34 0.65 1.57 -21.37
C PRO A 34 -0.14 0.54 -22.20
N GLN A 35 -0.81 0.93 -23.28
CA GLN A 35 -1.70 0.05 -24.04
C GLN A 35 -1.03 -1.28 -24.44
N LYS A 36 0.20 -1.23 -24.94
CA LYS A 36 0.98 -2.42 -25.31
C LYS A 36 1.30 -3.33 -24.13
N VAL A 37 1.46 -2.75 -22.95
CA VAL A 37 1.64 -3.52 -21.70
C VAL A 37 0.32 -4.18 -21.29
N PHE A 38 -0.82 -3.50 -21.47
CA PHE A 38 -2.15 -4.08 -21.21
C PHE A 38 -2.45 -5.28 -22.16
N GLU A 39 -2.04 -5.24 -23.44
CA GLU A 39 -2.16 -6.39 -24.34
C GLU A 39 -1.45 -7.63 -23.77
N ILE A 40 -0.28 -7.46 -23.16
CA ILE A 40 0.45 -8.56 -22.50
C ILE A 40 -0.27 -9.00 -21.20
N ILE A 41 -0.75 -8.05 -20.40
CA ILE A 41 -1.50 -8.31 -19.18
C ILE A 41 -2.76 -9.13 -19.49
N GLU A 42 -3.52 -8.77 -20.50
CA GLU A 42 -4.73 -9.48 -20.92
C GLU A 42 -4.45 -10.95 -21.31
N LEU A 43 -3.32 -11.22 -21.96
CA LEU A 43 -2.91 -12.60 -22.30
C LEU A 43 -2.52 -13.42 -21.05
N LEU A 44 -2.04 -12.76 -19.98
CA LEU A 44 -1.45 -13.40 -18.81
C LEU A 44 -2.29 -13.28 -17.53
N LYS A 45 -3.39 -12.54 -17.55
CA LYS A 45 -4.23 -12.31 -16.35
C LYS A 45 -4.82 -13.58 -15.73
N ASN A 46 -5.00 -14.63 -16.53
CA ASN A 46 -5.51 -15.93 -16.09
C ASN A 46 -4.41 -17.02 -16.00
N ASP A 47 -3.13 -16.62 -15.98
CA ASP A 47 -2.03 -17.58 -15.91
C ASP A 47 -2.11 -18.43 -14.65
N SER A 48 -1.86 -19.73 -14.76
CA SER A 48 -1.87 -20.66 -13.63
C SER A 48 -0.69 -20.47 -12.68
N SER A 49 0.44 -19.94 -13.19
CA SER A 49 1.66 -19.73 -12.41
C SER A 49 1.56 -18.46 -11.55
N LYS A 50 1.67 -18.64 -10.23
CA LYS A 50 1.76 -17.49 -9.29
C LYS A 50 2.96 -16.60 -9.56
N TYR A 51 4.01 -17.14 -10.15
CA TYR A 51 5.20 -16.41 -10.54
C TYR A 51 4.91 -15.41 -11.67
N VAL A 52 4.08 -15.80 -12.63
CA VAL A 52 3.58 -14.93 -13.70
C VAL A 52 2.54 -13.94 -13.16
N GLN A 53 1.56 -14.41 -12.38
CA GLN A 53 0.53 -13.57 -11.76
C GLN A 53 1.15 -12.39 -10.97
N LYS A 54 2.24 -12.64 -10.22
CA LYS A 54 2.96 -11.61 -9.47
C LYS A 54 3.56 -10.55 -10.38
N SER A 55 4.09 -10.95 -11.53
CA SER A 55 4.62 -10.01 -12.53
C SER A 55 3.50 -9.16 -13.14
N VAL A 56 2.38 -9.77 -13.52
CA VAL A 56 1.18 -9.07 -14.02
C VAL A 56 0.69 -8.03 -13.02
N ALA A 57 0.53 -8.42 -11.74
CA ALA A 57 0.12 -7.51 -10.68
C ALA A 57 1.12 -6.37 -10.43
N ASN A 58 2.42 -6.62 -10.57
CA ASN A 58 3.45 -5.59 -10.49
C ASN A 58 3.37 -4.61 -11.65
N SER A 59 3.10 -5.09 -12.87
CA SER A 59 2.90 -4.24 -14.06
C SER A 59 1.70 -3.31 -13.88
N LEU A 60 0.56 -3.83 -13.42
CA LEU A 60 -0.62 -3.03 -13.07
C LEU A 60 -0.29 -1.96 -12.03
N ASN A 61 0.45 -2.33 -10.97
CA ASN A 61 0.85 -1.37 -9.95
C ASN A 61 1.82 -0.30 -10.46
N ASP A 62 2.68 -0.61 -11.43
CA ASP A 62 3.53 0.40 -12.05
C ASP A 62 2.71 1.36 -12.93
N ILE A 63 1.77 0.82 -13.72
CA ILE A 63 0.85 1.60 -14.54
C ILE A 63 -0.02 2.52 -13.68
N SER A 64 -0.50 2.06 -12.52
CA SER A 64 -1.36 2.83 -11.63
C SER A 64 -0.78 4.15 -11.13
N LYS A 65 0.55 4.31 -11.22
CA LYS A 65 1.25 5.53 -10.79
C LYS A 65 1.09 6.69 -11.77
N ASP A 66 0.99 6.36 -13.06
CA ASP A 66 0.91 7.33 -14.17
C ASP A 66 -0.48 7.32 -14.84
N ASN A 67 -1.15 6.15 -14.87
CA ASN A 67 -2.43 5.93 -15.55
C ASN A 67 -3.44 5.22 -14.61
N PRO A 68 -3.83 5.82 -13.48
CA PRO A 68 -4.68 5.17 -12.47
C PRO A 68 -6.03 4.71 -13.03
N LYS A 69 -6.68 5.51 -13.86
CA LYS A 69 -8.00 5.20 -14.45
C LYS A 69 -8.01 3.89 -15.23
N MET A 70 -6.96 3.59 -15.99
CA MET A 70 -6.86 2.34 -16.74
C MET A 70 -6.78 1.11 -15.83
N VAL A 71 -6.11 1.25 -14.68
CA VAL A 71 -6.04 0.15 -13.69
C VAL A 71 -7.37 -0.01 -12.95
N VAL A 72 -8.05 1.08 -12.62
CA VAL A 72 -9.41 1.03 -12.04
C VAL A 72 -10.38 0.31 -12.99
N GLU A 73 -10.36 0.64 -14.27
CA GLU A 73 -11.16 -0.04 -15.30
C GLU A 73 -10.84 -1.54 -15.38
N PHE A 74 -9.55 -1.88 -15.41
CA PHE A 74 -9.14 -3.29 -15.36
C PHE A 74 -9.69 -4.01 -14.12
N VAL A 75 -9.62 -3.39 -12.95
CA VAL A 75 -10.14 -3.98 -11.70
C VAL A 75 -11.65 -4.17 -11.78
N LYS A 76 -12.40 -3.18 -12.24
CA LYS A 76 -13.87 -3.28 -12.43
C LYS A 76 -14.26 -4.48 -13.28
N ASN A 77 -13.53 -4.69 -14.38
CA ASN A 77 -13.86 -5.72 -15.35
C ASN A 77 -13.35 -7.12 -14.98
N ASN A 78 -12.48 -7.26 -13.95
CA ASN A 78 -11.83 -8.52 -13.63
C ASN A 78 -11.98 -8.96 -12.16
N LEU A 79 -12.50 -8.13 -11.28
CA LEU A 79 -12.75 -8.47 -9.87
C LEU A 79 -13.95 -9.43 -9.77
N ASN A 80 -13.90 -10.37 -8.82
CA ASN A 80 -14.92 -11.40 -8.54
C ASN A 80 -15.12 -12.45 -9.66
N ILE A 81 -14.17 -12.56 -10.62
CA ILE A 81 -14.19 -13.62 -11.64
C ILE A 81 -13.49 -14.88 -11.12
N SER A 82 -12.35 -14.74 -10.46
CA SER A 82 -11.61 -15.85 -9.87
C SER A 82 -10.69 -15.38 -8.74
N LYS A 83 -10.38 -16.30 -7.81
CA LYS A 83 -9.44 -16.02 -6.68
C LYS A 83 -8.08 -15.48 -7.15
N ASN A 84 -7.58 -15.96 -8.30
CA ASN A 84 -6.30 -15.51 -8.84
C ASN A 84 -6.39 -14.07 -9.38
N LEU A 85 -7.48 -13.75 -10.11
CA LEU A 85 -7.72 -12.40 -10.61
C LEU A 85 -7.98 -11.42 -9.47
N ASP A 86 -8.74 -11.81 -8.44
CA ASP A 86 -8.96 -10.99 -7.26
C ASP A 86 -7.64 -10.63 -6.58
N TRP A 87 -6.74 -11.61 -6.47
CA TRP A 87 -5.41 -11.38 -5.92
C TRP A 87 -4.58 -10.43 -6.81
N ILE A 88 -4.61 -10.62 -8.15
CA ILE A 88 -3.92 -9.74 -9.11
C ILE A 88 -4.46 -8.32 -9.03
N CYS A 89 -5.78 -8.14 -9.03
CA CYS A 89 -6.46 -6.85 -8.91
C CYS A 89 -6.05 -6.14 -7.61
N LYS A 90 -6.13 -6.84 -6.47
CA LYS A 90 -5.78 -6.29 -5.16
C LYS A 90 -4.30 -5.91 -5.06
N HIS A 91 -3.41 -6.81 -5.50
CA HIS A 91 -1.96 -6.56 -5.48
C HIS A 91 -1.54 -5.47 -6.47
N GLY A 92 -2.17 -5.42 -7.64
CA GLY A 92 -1.97 -4.39 -8.66
C GLY A 92 -2.43 -3.00 -8.21
N SER A 93 -3.47 -2.94 -7.37
CA SER A 93 -4.03 -1.69 -6.85
C SER A 93 -3.37 -1.18 -5.57
N ARG A 94 -2.33 -1.83 -5.05
CA ARG A 94 -1.75 -1.49 -3.73
C ARG A 94 -1.26 -0.04 -3.60
N THR A 95 -0.81 0.58 -4.68
CA THR A 95 -0.42 2.01 -4.67
C THR A 95 -1.65 2.91 -4.57
N LEU A 96 -2.72 2.62 -5.29
CA LEU A 96 -3.99 3.37 -5.25
C LEU A 96 -4.65 3.23 -3.87
N LEU A 97 -4.71 2.01 -3.34
CA LEU A 97 -5.20 1.75 -1.98
C LEU A 97 -4.43 2.56 -0.93
N LYS A 98 -3.09 2.63 -1.00
CA LYS A 98 -2.26 3.44 -0.09
C LYS A 98 -2.44 4.94 -0.27
N LYS A 99 -2.86 5.39 -1.45
CA LYS A 99 -3.18 6.79 -1.72
C LYS A 99 -4.59 7.16 -1.25
N GLY A 100 -5.39 6.19 -0.82
CA GLY A 100 -6.79 6.41 -0.43
C GLY A 100 -7.69 6.70 -1.63
N ASP A 101 -7.41 6.09 -2.80
CA ASP A 101 -8.24 6.24 -3.99
C ASP A 101 -9.64 5.69 -3.71
N LYS A 102 -10.63 6.58 -3.71
CA LYS A 102 -12.02 6.28 -3.29
C LYS A 102 -12.67 5.20 -4.15
N GLU A 103 -12.43 5.23 -5.46
CA GLU A 103 -13.03 4.28 -6.39
C GLU A 103 -12.46 2.87 -6.16
N VAL A 104 -11.15 2.76 -5.97
CA VAL A 104 -10.49 1.48 -5.65
C VAL A 104 -10.90 0.98 -4.26
N LEU A 105 -10.99 1.85 -3.26
CA LEU A 105 -11.46 1.48 -1.92
C LEU A 105 -12.89 0.90 -1.99
N ASN A 106 -13.78 1.54 -2.74
CA ASN A 106 -15.15 1.05 -2.94
C ASN A 106 -15.19 -0.32 -3.66
N LEU A 107 -14.40 -0.51 -4.73
CA LEU A 107 -14.31 -1.78 -5.43
C LEU A 107 -13.90 -2.96 -4.52
N PHE A 108 -13.11 -2.69 -3.50
CA PHE A 108 -12.70 -3.70 -2.50
C PHE A 108 -13.55 -3.67 -1.20
N ASN A 109 -14.69 -2.96 -1.20
CA ASN A 109 -15.61 -2.81 -0.05
C ASN A 109 -14.94 -2.20 1.20
N PHE A 110 -14.09 -1.19 1.01
CA PHE A 110 -13.48 -0.39 2.09
C PHE A 110 -14.05 1.03 2.14
N ASP A 111 -15.25 1.26 1.66
CA ASP A 111 -15.91 2.57 1.62
C ASP A 111 -16.68 2.89 2.93
N LYS A 112 -17.06 1.87 3.70
CA LYS A 112 -17.85 2.01 4.92
C LYS A 112 -16.95 2.12 6.16
N SER A 113 -16.75 3.33 6.66
CA SER A 113 -15.96 3.57 7.88
C SER A 113 -16.55 4.64 8.82
N HIS A 114 -17.67 5.27 8.43
CA HIS A 114 -18.29 6.35 9.21
C HIS A 114 -18.89 5.91 10.55
N HIS A 115 -19.10 4.61 10.75
CA HIS A 115 -19.55 4.01 12.00
C HIS A 115 -18.41 3.57 12.92
N ILE A 116 -17.14 3.76 12.49
CA ILE A 116 -15.96 3.29 13.22
C ILE A 116 -15.31 4.47 13.94
N ASN A 117 -15.19 4.36 15.26
CA ASN A 117 -14.54 5.33 16.13
C ASN A 117 -13.17 4.82 16.55
N LEU A 118 -12.17 5.71 16.55
CA LEU A 118 -10.85 5.44 17.11
C LEU A 118 -10.79 5.98 18.54
N THR A 119 -10.36 5.13 19.47
CA THR A 119 -10.24 5.46 20.90
C THR A 119 -8.93 4.92 21.48
N ASN A 120 -8.61 5.35 22.70
CA ASN A 120 -7.47 4.84 23.48
C ASN A 120 -6.14 4.87 22.72
N PHE A 121 -5.93 5.93 21.90
CA PHE A 121 -4.65 6.10 21.22
C PHE A 121 -3.57 6.47 22.24
N CYS A 122 -2.44 5.75 22.19
CA CYS A 122 -1.26 5.99 22.98
C CYS A 122 -0.02 5.78 22.13
N CYS A 123 0.98 6.64 22.25
CA CYS A 123 2.26 6.49 21.58
C CYS A 123 3.40 7.07 22.43
N ASP A 124 4.62 6.65 22.13
CA ASP A 124 5.83 7.26 22.68
C ASP A 124 5.88 8.73 22.25
N LYS A 125 6.01 9.66 23.19
CA LYS A 125 6.10 11.10 22.88
C LYS A 125 7.52 11.52 22.48
N THR A 126 8.51 10.78 22.96
CA THR A 126 9.92 10.97 22.65
C THR A 126 10.59 9.61 22.51
N ILE A 127 11.43 9.45 21.49
CA ILE A 127 12.27 8.28 21.27
C ILE A 127 13.69 8.73 20.92
N PHE A 128 14.66 7.83 21.05
CA PHE A 128 16.02 8.08 20.59
C PHE A 128 16.32 7.39 19.28
N LEU A 129 17.29 7.93 18.56
CA LEU A 129 17.75 7.34 17.32
C LEU A 129 18.22 5.90 17.54
N ASN A 130 17.85 5.00 16.62
CA ASN A 130 18.05 3.56 16.67
C ASN A 130 17.07 2.79 17.57
N GLU A 131 16.12 3.44 18.22
CA GLU A 131 15.04 2.79 18.97
C GLU A 131 13.81 2.49 18.07
N ASP A 132 12.87 1.78 18.67
CA ASP A 132 11.55 1.52 18.10
C ASP A 132 10.53 2.51 18.71
N PHE A 133 9.77 3.19 17.86
CA PHE A 133 8.61 3.98 18.23
C PHE A 133 7.41 3.05 18.40
N ASN A 134 6.81 3.03 19.60
CA ASN A 134 5.67 2.19 19.91
C ASN A 134 4.37 3.00 19.93
N PHE A 135 3.29 2.38 19.48
CA PHE A 135 1.96 2.96 19.56
C PHE A 135 0.87 1.88 19.65
N SER A 136 -0.25 2.25 20.23
CA SER A 136 -1.44 1.41 20.32
C SER A 136 -2.70 2.25 20.22
N PHE A 137 -3.80 1.64 19.80
CA PHE A 137 -5.12 2.24 19.73
C PHE A 137 -6.19 1.16 19.66
N GLU A 138 -7.44 1.57 19.87
CA GLU A 138 -8.61 0.73 19.68
C GLU A 138 -9.51 1.35 18.62
N ILE A 139 -10.18 0.49 17.88
CA ILE A 139 -11.32 0.88 17.06
C ILE A 139 -12.56 0.22 17.63
N ASN A 140 -13.67 0.94 17.62
CA ASN A 140 -14.97 0.45 18.07
C ASN A 140 -16.10 0.95 17.18
N SER A 141 -17.22 0.24 17.23
CA SER A 141 -18.43 0.48 16.48
C SER A 141 -19.61 -0.08 17.23
N ASP A 142 -20.82 0.43 16.99
CA ASP A 142 -22.06 -0.10 17.54
C ASP A 142 -22.52 -1.40 16.83
N GLU A 143 -21.98 -1.65 15.65
CA GLU A 143 -22.21 -2.85 14.83
C GLU A 143 -20.88 -3.58 14.57
N PRO A 144 -20.88 -4.84 14.07
CA PRO A 144 -19.66 -5.50 13.61
C PRO A 144 -18.86 -4.60 12.69
N ILE A 145 -17.56 -4.45 12.96
CA ILE A 145 -16.67 -3.54 12.22
C ILE A 145 -16.68 -3.86 10.72
N GLY A 146 -16.80 -5.16 10.37
CA GLY A 146 -16.89 -5.60 8.99
C GLY A 146 -15.56 -5.51 8.24
N ASN A 147 -15.65 -5.28 6.94
CA ASN A 147 -14.49 -5.24 6.06
C ASN A 147 -13.72 -3.93 6.24
N ILE A 148 -12.48 -4.04 6.72
CA ILE A 148 -11.69 -2.86 7.12
C ILE A 148 -10.25 -2.94 6.61
N ARG A 149 -9.73 -1.77 6.26
CA ARG A 149 -8.32 -1.54 5.98
C ARG A 149 -7.77 -0.52 6.97
N VAL A 150 -6.88 -0.97 7.85
CA VAL A 150 -6.22 -0.14 8.87
C VAL A 150 -4.76 0.03 8.50
N GLU A 151 -4.32 1.26 8.40
CA GLU A 151 -2.93 1.64 8.10
C GLU A 151 -2.46 2.70 9.09
N TYR A 152 -1.15 2.85 9.23
CA TYR A 152 -0.56 4.02 9.85
C TYR A 152 0.37 4.73 8.89
N VAL A 153 0.55 6.00 9.11
CA VAL A 153 1.46 6.84 8.34
C VAL A 153 2.48 7.47 9.28
N ILE A 154 3.75 7.42 8.89
CA ILE A 154 4.79 8.22 9.53
C ILE A 154 5.16 9.36 8.59
N TYR A 155 5.16 10.56 9.13
CA TYR A 155 5.69 11.76 8.49
C TYR A 155 7.11 11.95 8.98
N TYR A 156 8.06 11.45 8.21
CA TYR A 156 9.49 11.54 8.53
C TYR A 156 10.03 12.92 8.24
N LEU A 157 10.67 13.55 9.23
CA LEU A 157 11.42 14.78 9.04
C LEU A 157 12.55 14.54 8.04
N LYS A 158 12.78 15.50 7.16
CA LYS A 158 13.87 15.53 6.17
C LYS A 158 14.89 16.62 6.51
N SER A 159 16.05 16.58 5.87
CA SER A 159 17.12 17.59 6.01
C SER A 159 16.69 19.03 5.68
N ASN A 160 15.65 19.19 4.85
CA ASN A 160 15.10 20.49 4.46
C ASN A 160 13.89 20.93 5.33
N SER A 161 13.74 20.38 6.52
CA SER A 161 12.63 20.62 7.46
C SER A 161 11.22 20.24 6.95
N ASN A 162 11.10 19.70 5.75
CA ASN A 162 9.84 19.14 5.27
C ASN A 162 9.63 17.70 5.76
N HIS A 163 8.40 17.20 5.65
CA HIS A 163 8.08 15.83 6.01
C HIS A 163 7.81 14.95 4.79
N ASN A 164 8.33 13.71 4.83
CA ASN A 164 8.04 12.68 3.84
C ASN A 164 7.05 11.67 4.40
N LYS A 165 5.87 11.59 3.77
CA LYS A 165 4.78 10.69 4.14
C LYS A 165 5.07 9.27 3.69
N LYS A 166 5.00 8.28 4.62
CA LYS A 166 5.12 6.86 4.30
C LYS A 166 4.04 6.05 5.01
N VAL A 167 3.22 5.35 4.22
CA VAL A 167 2.07 4.57 4.70
C VAL A 167 2.45 3.10 4.87
N PHE A 168 2.03 2.50 5.98
CA PHE A 168 2.27 1.12 6.36
C PHE A 168 0.96 0.41 6.69
N MET A 169 0.84 -0.85 6.27
CA MET A 169 -0.31 -1.69 6.57
C MET A 169 -0.26 -2.21 8.01
N ILE A 170 -1.37 -2.11 8.74
CA ILE A 170 -1.60 -2.79 10.01
C ILE A 170 -2.43 -4.04 9.79
N SER A 171 -3.61 -3.90 9.18
CA SER A 171 -4.57 -4.97 8.96
C SER A 171 -5.46 -4.70 7.75
N GLN A 172 -5.87 -5.76 7.06
CA GLN A 172 -6.83 -5.69 5.97
C GLN A 172 -7.61 -7.01 5.92
N ASN A 173 -8.77 -7.04 6.61
CA ASN A 173 -9.62 -8.22 6.76
C ASN A 173 -11.03 -7.82 7.19
N SER A 174 -11.95 -8.78 7.28
CA SER A 174 -13.23 -8.62 7.96
C SER A 174 -13.06 -8.85 9.46
N ILE A 175 -13.72 -8.03 10.28
CA ILE A 175 -13.73 -8.12 11.75
C ILE A 175 -15.18 -8.24 12.20
N GLU A 176 -15.53 -9.39 12.74
CA GLU A 176 -16.90 -9.69 13.21
C GLU A 176 -17.23 -9.06 14.57
N SER A 177 -16.20 -8.67 15.33
CA SER A 177 -16.39 -7.99 16.63
C SER A 177 -16.67 -6.49 16.45
N THR A 178 -17.31 -5.91 17.45
CA THR A 178 -17.56 -4.45 17.53
C THR A 178 -16.35 -3.67 18.03
N LYS A 179 -15.29 -4.35 18.50
CA LYS A 179 -14.09 -3.72 19.07
C LYS A 179 -12.84 -4.48 18.70
N LYS A 180 -11.76 -3.74 18.37
CA LYS A 180 -10.45 -4.32 18.07
C LYS A 180 -9.32 -3.40 18.54
N ARG A 181 -8.36 -3.98 19.30
CA ARG A 181 -7.13 -3.30 19.71
C ARG A 181 -5.98 -3.63 18.74
N PHE A 182 -5.18 -2.61 18.45
CA PHE A 182 -3.94 -2.72 17.66
C PHE A 182 -2.77 -2.19 18.48
N GLN A 183 -1.64 -2.87 18.38
CA GLN A 183 -0.36 -2.45 18.92
C GLN A 183 0.71 -2.71 17.86
N LYS A 184 1.53 -1.70 17.59
CA LYS A 184 2.58 -1.73 16.57
C LYS A 184 3.81 -0.99 17.04
N LYS A 185 4.93 -1.30 16.38
CA LYS A 185 6.17 -0.57 16.51
C LYS A 185 6.74 -0.21 15.14
N GLN A 186 7.44 0.91 15.06
CA GLN A 186 8.13 1.40 13.89
C GLN A 186 9.59 1.65 14.24
N SER A 187 10.51 0.99 13.56
CA SER A 187 11.94 1.17 13.81
C SER A 187 12.46 2.48 13.24
N PHE A 188 13.24 3.20 14.05
CA PHE A 188 13.99 4.40 13.70
C PHE A 188 15.50 4.14 13.60
N LYS A 189 15.90 2.89 13.33
CA LYS A 189 17.29 2.55 13.02
C LYS A 189 17.74 3.16 11.70
N ASN A 190 18.90 3.79 11.72
CA ASN A 190 19.57 4.22 10.51
C ASN A 190 19.97 3.00 9.67
N MET A 191 19.78 3.08 8.39
CA MET A 191 20.14 2.06 7.40
C MET A 191 20.95 2.72 6.28
N THR A 192 21.68 1.94 5.52
CA THR A 192 22.46 2.44 4.37
C THR A 192 21.60 3.25 3.37
N THR A 193 20.32 2.89 3.25
CA THR A 193 19.36 3.52 2.32
C THR A 193 18.41 4.53 2.99
N ARG A 194 18.51 4.74 4.30
CA ARG A 194 17.64 5.65 5.06
C ARG A 194 18.35 6.23 6.26
N LYS A 195 18.42 7.56 6.29
CA LYS A 195 18.83 8.35 7.44
C LYS A 195 17.62 8.99 8.10
N HIS A 196 17.52 8.92 9.42
CA HIS A 196 16.53 9.64 10.20
C HIS A 196 17.11 10.95 10.73
N TYR A 197 16.31 12.00 10.79
CA TYR A 197 16.72 13.32 11.24
C TYR A 197 16.07 13.62 12.58
N ILE A 198 16.85 14.18 13.50
CA ILE A 198 16.44 14.59 14.84
C ILE A 198 15.41 15.72 14.73
N GLY A 199 14.37 15.68 15.57
CA GLY A 199 13.31 16.67 15.60
C GLY A 199 11.90 16.07 15.57
N THR A 200 10.92 16.89 15.24
CA THR A 200 9.50 16.52 15.27
C THR A 200 9.11 15.66 14.07
N HIS A 201 8.53 14.53 14.36
CA HIS A 201 7.87 13.62 13.42
C HIS A 201 6.37 13.53 13.75
N PHE A 202 5.58 12.94 12.84
CA PHE A 202 4.17 12.69 13.13
C PHE A 202 3.81 11.25 12.80
N ILE A 203 2.86 10.71 13.59
CA ILE A 203 2.13 9.49 13.27
C ILE A 203 0.69 9.84 12.93
N GLY A 204 0.13 9.20 11.91
CA GLY A 204 -1.30 9.23 11.63
C GLY A 204 -1.86 7.82 11.57
N ILE A 205 -3.14 7.67 11.90
CA ILE A 205 -3.89 6.41 11.71
C ILE A 205 -4.89 6.61 10.59
N LEU A 206 -4.90 5.67 9.64
CA LEU A 206 -5.84 5.67 8.53
C LEU A 206 -6.79 4.49 8.65
N ILE A 207 -8.07 4.77 8.51
CA ILE A 207 -9.14 3.78 8.41
C ILE A 207 -9.76 3.94 7.02
N ASN A 208 -9.73 2.88 6.22
CA ASN A 208 -10.26 2.86 4.86
C ASN A 208 -9.77 4.07 4.01
N GLY A 209 -8.46 4.38 4.13
CA GLY A 209 -7.81 5.46 3.39
C GLY A 209 -8.04 6.87 3.94
N VAL A 210 -8.88 7.04 4.96
CA VAL A 210 -9.13 8.33 5.64
C VAL A 210 -8.24 8.43 6.87
N GLU A 211 -7.50 9.54 7.01
CA GLU A 211 -6.71 9.81 8.20
C GLU A 211 -7.62 10.33 9.32
N VAL A 212 -7.81 9.50 10.35
CA VAL A 212 -8.73 9.76 11.48
C VAL A 212 -8.03 10.31 12.71
N LEU A 213 -6.70 10.24 12.76
CA LEU A 213 -5.87 10.75 13.84
C LEU A 213 -4.51 11.16 13.30
N LYS A 214 -3.94 12.24 13.85
CA LYS A 214 -2.56 12.65 13.63
C LYS A 214 -1.99 13.21 14.92
N GLU A 215 -0.85 12.68 15.38
CA GLU A 215 -0.13 13.06 16.60
C GLU A 215 1.34 13.29 16.33
N GLU A 216 1.97 14.16 17.10
CA GLU A 216 3.41 14.41 17.03
C GLU A 216 4.20 13.57 18.03
N PHE A 217 5.45 13.31 17.71
CA PHE A 217 6.46 12.76 18.60
C PHE A 217 7.85 13.29 18.22
N PHE A 218 8.77 13.24 19.16
CA PHE A 218 10.10 13.80 18.99
C PHE A 218 11.16 12.69 18.90
N LEU A 219 12.03 12.79 17.90
CA LEU A 219 13.21 11.93 17.76
C LEU A 219 14.44 12.68 18.28
N ASN A 220 15.11 12.12 19.29
CA ASN A 220 16.31 12.65 19.92
C ASN A 220 17.57 11.91 19.45
N ASP A 221 18.72 12.53 19.68
CA ASP A 221 20.02 11.88 19.58
C ASP A 221 20.39 11.27 20.94
N PRO A 222 20.79 9.98 21.00
CA PRO A 222 21.22 9.36 22.25
C PRO A 222 22.53 9.95 22.82
N SER A 223 23.22 10.79 22.03
CA SER A 223 24.48 11.44 22.44
C SER A 223 24.30 12.80 23.13
N ASN A 224 23.05 13.25 23.34
CA ASN A 224 22.70 14.51 24.01
C ASN A 224 21.98 14.27 25.32
#